data_1ace86017083f150ce5344481ce75661
#
_entry.id   1ace86017083f150ce5344481ce75661
#
_cell.length_a   1.000
_cell.length_b   1.000
_cell.length_c   1.000
_cell.angle_alpha   90.00
_cell.angle_beta   90.00
_cell.angle_gamma   90.00
#
_symmetry.space_group_name_H-M   'P 1'
#
loop_
_entity.id
_entity.type
_entity.pdbx_description
1 polymer ?
#
loop_
_entity_poly.entity_id
_entity_poly.type
_entity_poly.pdbx_seq_one_letter_code
_entity_poly.pdbx_strand_id
1 'polypeptide(L)'
;MKSFKFYRSVSARFYPFVLTSLRGTAFMRRERGSDMEQAASQIASQLAALKVLIVDDEHAMRKVIRSLLQAIGIKNICEASDGRSGLAAICSQAPDIVILDWEMPSPNGAEFMRQLRSPRDFPYPDLPVIMLTGHGERSRVVEAVQLGVNEFLLKPVSSKALSARILAILTKPRRIVRKGDYYGPEPRQLSSYKPEADPGEIYLIG
;
A
#
# COMPACT_ATOMS: atom_id res chain seq x y z
N MET A 1 24.88 -11.53 18.49
CA MET A 1 24.23 -10.21 18.44
C MET A 1 24.23 -9.74 17.01
N LYS A 2 23.16 -9.95 16.24
CA LYS A 2 23.04 -9.45 14.86
C LYS A 2 22.37 -8.07 14.94
N SER A 3 23.10 -7.06 14.49
CA SER A 3 22.67 -5.68 14.43
C SER A 3 21.39 -5.56 13.61
N PHE A 4 20.26 -5.28 14.24
CA PHE A 4 19.03 -4.91 13.59
C PHE A 4 19.26 -3.57 12.88
N LYS A 5 19.44 -3.60 11.58
CA LYS A 5 19.32 -2.37 10.76
C LYS A 5 17.86 -1.90 10.90
N PHE A 6 17.70 -0.76 11.55
CA PHE A 6 16.43 -0.04 11.64
C PHE A 6 15.86 0.11 10.22
N TYR A 7 14.79 -0.63 9.91
CA TYR A 7 14.00 -0.38 8.71
C TYR A 7 13.31 0.98 8.91
N ARG A 8 13.80 1.97 8.19
CA ARG A 8 13.08 3.23 8.09
C ARG A 8 11.77 2.93 7.38
N SER A 9 10.66 2.89 8.12
CA SER A 9 9.30 2.84 7.58
C SER A 9 9.18 3.79 6.39
N VAL A 10 8.40 3.42 5.36
CA VAL A 10 8.06 4.30 4.23
C VAL A 10 7.66 5.68 4.74
N SER A 11 6.92 5.75 5.84
CA SER A 11 6.58 6.99 6.54
C SER A 11 7.82 7.79 6.97
N ALA A 12 8.88 7.17 7.50
CA ALA A 12 10.08 7.88 7.95
C ALA A 12 10.93 8.41 6.77
N ARG A 13 10.83 7.80 5.59
CA ARG A 13 11.54 8.25 4.38
C ARG A 13 10.83 9.41 3.68
N PHE A 14 9.50 9.47 3.78
CA PHE A 14 8.65 10.45 3.07
C PHE A 14 7.97 11.49 3.98
N TYR A 15 7.89 11.24 5.29
CA TYR A 15 7.17 12.08 6.27
C TYR A 15 7.75 13.48 6.52
N PRO A 16 9.05 13.74 6.49
CA PRO A 16 9.56 15.08 6.84
C PRO A 16 9.11 16.18 5.89
N PHE A 17 8.66 15.82 4.68
CA PHE A 17 8.46 16.79 3.62
C PHE A 17 6.99 17.23 3.43
N VAL A 18 6.02 16.36 3.73
CA VAL A 18 4.59 16.70 3.55
C VAL A 18 4.08 17.70 4.58
N LEU A 19 4.67 17.73 5.79
CA LEU A 19 4.25 18.65 6.86
C LEU A 19 4.70 20.11 6.66
N THR A 20 5.70 20.35 5.83
CA THR A 20 6.20 21.73 5.61
C THR A 20 5.34 22.48 4.60
N SER A 21 4.66 21.78 3.68
CA SER A 21 3.83 22.39 2.63
C SER A 21 2.43 22.85 3.09
N LEU A 22 1.94 22.37 4.24
CA LEU A 22 0.56 22.64 4.69
C LEU A 22 0.42 23.73 5.76
N ARG A 23 1.51 24.38 6.21
CA ARG A 23 1.49 25.41 7.26
C ARG A 23 1.59 26.87 6.76
N GLY A 24 1.45 27.12 5.47
CA GLY A 24 1.47 28.48 4.90
C GLY A 24 0.08 28.92 4.44
N THR A 25 -0.81 29.27 5.34
CA THR A 25 -2.04 30.00 5.00
C THR A 25 -1.80 31.51 5.04
N ALA A 26 -2.31 32.16 4.02
CA ALA A 26 -2.51 33.59 3.81
C ALA A 26 -1.33 34.34 3.21
N PHE A 27 -1.43 34.57 1.97
CA PHE A 27 -1.31 35.80 1.20
C PHE A 27 -0.84 35.54 -0.25
N MET A 28 -1.56 36.11 -1.22
CA MET A 28 -1.26 36.30 -2.63
C MET A 28 -1.76 35.26 -3.65
N ARG A 29 -2.63 35.75 -4.46
CA ARG A 29 -3.41 35.11 -5.55
C ARG A 29 -2.61 34.80 -6.84
N ARG A 30 -1.29 34.96 -6.85
CA ARG A 30 -0.45 34.83 -8.05
C ARG A 30 0.53 33.67 -8.09
N GLU A 31 0.68 32.92 -6.98
CA GLU A 31 1.69 31.84 -6.84
C GLU A 31 1.12 30.41 -7.00
N ARG A 32 -0.19 30.26 -7.21
CA ARG A 32 -0.84 28.92 -7.24
C ARG A 32 -0.38 28.01 -8.38
N GLY A 33 0.16 28.55 -9.45
CA GLY A 33 0.65 27.77 -10.58
C GLY A 33 1.97 27.07 -10.27
N SER A 34 2.93 27.81 -9.72
CA SER A 34 4.26 27.32 -9.36
C SER A 34 4.21 26.30 -8.23
N ASP A 35 3.36 26.52 -7.22
CA ASP A 35 3.22 25.64 -6.08
C ASP A 35 2.58 24.28 -6.47
N MET A 36 1.60 24.31 -7.36
CA MET A 36 0.99 23.08 -7.90
C MET A 36 1.95 22.30 -8.78
N GLU A 37 2.75 22.97 -9.58
CA GLU A 37 3.75 22.32 -10.46
C GLU A 37 4.89 21.72 -9.64
N GLN A 38 5.34 22.41 -8.60
CA GLN A 38 6.32 21.89 -7.65
C GLN A 38 5.79 20.68 -6.88
N ALA A 39 4.56 20.71 -6.39
CA ALA A 39 3.92 19.59 -5.70
C ALA A 39 3.76 18.38 -6.65
N ALA A 40 3.34 18.58 -7.88
CA ALA A 40 3.24 17.51 -8.89
C ALA A 40 4.61 16.89 -9.20
N SER A 41 5.64 17.72 -9.36
CA SER A 41 7.02 17.27 -9.59
C SER A 41 7.56 16.44 -8.41
N GLN A 42 7.27 16.86 -7.18
CA GLN A 42 7.64 16.12 -5.96
C GLN A 42 6.95 14.75 -5.89
N ILE A 43 5.65 14.70 -6.14
CA ILE A 43 4.90 13.43 -6.17
C ILE A 43 5.48 12.51 -7.25
N ALA A 44 5.75 13.01 -8.44
CA ALA A 44 6.35 12.23 -9.51
C ALA A 44 7.73 11.67 -9.13
N SER A 45 8.56 12.48 -8.48
CA SER A 45 9.86 12.05 -7.96
C SER A 45 9.73 10.97 -6.88
N GLN A 46 8.77 11.11 -5.97
CA GLN A 46 8.49 10.12 -4.93
C GLN A 46 8.01 8.80 -5.54
N LEU A 47 7.09 8.84 -6.50
CA LEU A 47 6.59 7.65 -7.19
C LEU A 47 7.74 6.92 -7.93
N ALA A 48 8.61 7.66 -8.61
CA ALA A 48 9.76 7.09 -9.33
C ALA A 48 10.79 6.41 -8.40
N ALA A 49 10.88 6.86 -7.15
CA ALA A 49 11.79 6.31 -6.14
C ALA A 49 11.21 5.08 -5.40
N LEU A 50 9.89 4.87 -5.47
CA LEU A 50 9.25 3.74 -4.80
C LEU A 50 9.70 2.40 -5.38
N LYS A 51 9.96 1.44 -4.49
CA LYS A 51 10.11 0.04 -4.83
C LYS A 51 8.85 -0.72 -4.45
N VAL A 52 8.20 -1.32 -5.42
CA VAL A 52 6.93 -2.05 -5.24
C VAL A 52 7.17 -3.53 -5.52
N LEU A 53 6.71 -4.39 -4.61
CA LEU A 53 6.67 -5.84 -4.81
C LEU A 53 5.25 -6.24 -5.20
N ILE A 54 5.11 -6.98 -6.29
CA ILE A 54 3.87 -7.63 -6.72
C ILE A 54 3.94 -9.10 -6.32
N VAL A 55 2.93 -9.59 -5.60
CA VAL A 55 2.80 -11.00 -5.21
C VAL A 55 1.44 -11.50 -5.71
N ASP A 56 1.45 -12.34 -6.72
CA ASP A 56 0.26 -12.87 -7.40
C ASP A 56 0.70 -14.14 -8.14
N ASP A 57 -0.03 -15.24 -8.09
CA ASP A 57 0.36 -16.48 -8.76
C ASP A 57 0.10 -16.45 -10.26
N GLU A 58 -0.81 -15.58 -10.72
CA GLU A 58 -1.16 -15.43 -12.12
C GLU A 58 -0.17 -14.51 -12.87
N HIS A 59 0.63 -15.08 -13.77
CA HIS A 59 1.60 -14.30 -14.54
C HIS A 59 0.99 -13.17 -15.38
N ALA A 60 -0.22 -13.40 -15.96
CA ALA A 60 -0.93 -12.38 -16.71
C ALA A 60 -1.30 -11.18 -15.84
N MET A 61 -1.78 -11.43 -14.62
CA MET A 61 -2.14 -10.38 -13.68
C MET A 61 -0.90 -9.59 -13.23
N ARG A 62 0.23 -10.24 -12.93
CA ARG A 62 1.48 -9.52 -12.61
C ARG A 62 1.90 -8.57 -13.72
N LYS A 63 1.78 -8.99 -15.01
CA LYS A 63 2.06 -8.11 -16.17
C LYS A 63 1.12 -6.90 -16.22
N VAL A 64 -0.17 -7.11 -15.98
CA VAL A 64 -1.16 -6.02 -15.94
C VAL A 64 -0.80 -5.03 -14.83
N ILE A 65 -0.59 -5.50 -13.59
CA ILE A 65 -0.24 -4.64 -12.46
C ILE A 65 1.07 -3.88 -12.72
N ARG A 66 2.09 -4.56 -13.27
CA ARG A 66 3.35 -3.93 -13.67
C ARG A 66 3.13 -2.79 -14.67
N SER A 67 2.31 -3.01 -15.70
CA SER A 67 2.01 -1.97 -16.68
C SER A 67 1.28 -0.79 -16.08
N LEU A 68 0.34 -1.03 -15.14
CA LEU A 68 -0.37 0.02 -14.41
C LEU A 68 0.59 0.83 -13.53
N LEU A 69 1.51 0.18 -12.82
CA LEU A 69 2.53 0.84 -12.00
C LEU A 69 3.48 1.69 -12.83
N GLN A 70 3.91 1.19 -13.98
CA GLN A 70 4.75 1.94 -14.92
C GLN A 70 4.03 3.18 -15.47
N ALA A 71 2.73 3.05 -15.79
CA ALA A 71 1.90 4.17 -16.24
C ALA A 71 1.75 5.26 -15.17
N ILE A 72 1.83 4.91 -13.87
CA ILE A 72 1.82 5.85 -12.74
C ILE A 72 3.20 6.49 -12.51
N GLY A 73 4.27 5.98 -13.15
CA GLY A 73 5.65 6.49 -13.01
C GLY A 73 6.53 5.67 -12.05
N ILE A 74 6.07 4.52 -11.53
CA ILE A 74 6.86 3.64 -10.68
C ILE A 74 7.74 2.74 -11.54
N LYS A 75 9.06 2.77 -11.30
CA LYS A 75 10.06 2.07 -12.13
C LYS A 75 10.65 0.85 -11.43
N ASN A 76 10.78 0.88 -10.10
CA ASN A 76 11.40 -0.18 -9.32
C ASN A 76 10.34 -1.21 -8.91
N ILE A 77 10.15 -2.25 -9.71
CA ILE A 77 9.10 -3.26 -9.53
C ILE A 77 9.73 -4.64 -9.44
N CYS A 78 9.50 -5.31 -8.30
CA CYS A 78 9.83 -6.70 -8.06
C CYS A 78 8.58 -7.57 -8.19
N GLU A 79 8.74 -8.86 -8.49
CA GLU A 79 7.64 -9.81 -8.61
C GLU A 79 7.94 -11.10 -7.83
N ALA A 80 6.87 -11.69 -7.32
CA ALA A 80 6.88 -13.03 -6.74
C ALA A 80 5.62 -13.77 -7.21
N SER A 81 5.73 -15.07 -7.46
CA SER A 81 4.65 -15.89 -8.00
C SER A 81 3.87 -16.68 -6.96
N ASP A 82 4.18 -16.50 -5.68
CA ASP A 82 3.52 -17.16 -4.56
C ASP A 82 3.84 -16.43 -3.25
N GLY A 83 3.09 -16.74 -2.19
CA GLY A 83 3.26 -16.06 -0.91
C GLY A 83 4.62 -16.34 -0.25
N ARG A 84 5.21 -17.52 -0.41
CA ARG A 84 6.51 -17.87 0.17
C ARG A 84 7.64 -17.08 -0.48
N SER A 85 7.68 -17.04 -1.80
CA SER A 85 8.64 -16.24 -2.56
C SER A 85 8.44 -14.73 -2.31
N GLY A 86 7.19 -14.28 -2.11
CA GLY A 86 6.86 -12.93 -1.72
C GLY A 86 7.45 -12.53 -0.37
N LEU A 87 7.29 -13.34 0.68
CA LEU A 87 7.89 -13.09 1.99
C LEU A 87 9.42 -13.08 1.93
N ALA A 88 10.03 -14.00 1.16
CA ALA A 88 11.48 -14.00 0.94
C ALA A 88 11.95 -12.73 0.19
N ALA A 89 11.17 -12.28 -0.81
CA ALA A 89 11.46 -11.07 -1.56
C ALA A 89 11.39 -9.82 -0.69
N ILE A 90 10.49 -9.74 0.29
CA ILE A 90 10.48 -8.63 1.26
C ILE A 90 11.82 -8.53 1.98
N CYS A 91 12.35 -9.65 2.45
CA CYS A 91 13.61 -9.67 3.20
C CYS A 91 14.83 -9.32 2.32
N SER A 92 14.84 -9.77 1.07
CA SER A 92 16.00 -9.59 0.17
C SER A 92 15.97 -8.29 -0.61
N GLN A 93 14.78 -7.80 -0.99
CA GLN A 93 14.60 -6.65 -1.86
C GLN A 93 14.24 -5.37 -1.09
N ALA A 94 13.75 -5.48 0.16
CA ALA A 94 13.28 -4.38 0.98
C ALA A 94 12.34 -3.42 0.20
N PRO A 95 11.16 -3.88 -0.27
CA PRO A 95 10.21 -3.02 -0.97
C PRO A 95 9.59 -1.99 -0.02
N ASP A 96 9.09 -0.90 -0.58
CA ASP A 96 8.37 0.13 0.17
C ASP A 96 6.87 -0.19 0.30
N ILE A 97 6.30 -0.88 -0.69
CA ILE A 97 4.88 -1.28 -0.74
C ILE A 97 4.78 -2.68 -1.33
N VAL A 98 3.86 -3.50 -0.83
CA VAL A 98 3.47 -4.78 -1.42
C VAL A 98 2.08 -4.65 -2.04
N ILE A 99 1.92 -5.12 -3.27
CA ILE A 99 0.64 -5.41 -3.90
C ILE A 99 0.47 -6.92 -3.84
N LEU A 100 -0.55 -7.38 -3.11
CA LEU A 100 -0.74 -8.78 -2.75
C LEU A 100 -2.07 -9.28 -3.27
N ASP A 101 -2.05 -10.35 -4.05
CA ASP A 101 -3.29 -11.05 -4.36
C ASP A 101 -3.83 -11.81 -3.15
N TRP A 102 -5.15 -11.76 -2.98
CA TRP A 102 -5.83 -12.55 -1.95
C TRP A 102 -5.85 -14.04 -2.29
N GLU A 103 -6.12 -14.35 -3.57
CA GLU A 103 -6.47 -15.68 -4.04
C GLU A 103 -5.27 -16.38 -4.68
N MET A 104 -4.37 -16.84 -3.82
CA MET A 104 -3.20 -17.65 -4.22
C MET A 104 -3.25 -19.02 -3.57
N PRO A 105 -2.57 -20.03 -4.12
CA PRO A 105 -2.25 -21.27 -3.38
C PRO A 105 -1.50 -20.96 -2.07
N SER A 106 -1.57 -21.87 -1.10
CA SER A 106 -0.93 -21.68 0.21
C SER A 106 0.61 -21.48 0.10
N PRO A 107 1.14 -20.42 0.76
CA PRO A 107 0.43 -19.47 1.60
C PRO A 107 -0.37 -18.45 0.80
N ASN A 108 -1.70 -18.43 0.99
CA ASN A 108 -2.60 -17.46 0.40
C ASN A 108 -2.43 -16.04 1.00
N GLY A 109 -3.16 -15.06 0.49
CA GLY A 109 -3.04 -13.67 0.95
C GLY A 109 -3.30 -13.48 2.45
N ALA A 110 -4.24 -14.22 3.04
CA ALA A 110 -4.52 -14.14 4.48
C ALA A 110 -3.38 -14.76 5.31
N GLU A 111 -2.85 -15.89 4.92
CA GLU A 111 -1.71 -16.55 5.57
C GLU A 111 -0.43 -15.71 5.44
N PHE A 112 -0.22 -15.10 4.28
CA PHE A 112 0.85 -14.15 4.05
C PHE A 112 0.77 -12.97 5.03
N MET A 113 -0.42 -12.36 5.18
CA MET A 113 -0.63 -11.24 6.10
C MET A 113 -0.39 -11.63 7.55
N ARG A 114 -0.84 -12.81 7.99
CA ARG A 114 -0.58 -13.28 9.37
C ARG A 114 0.91 -13.41 9.65
N GLN A 115 1.70 -13.93 8.68
CA GLN A 115 3.15 -14.02 8.81
C GLN A 115 3.80 -12.64 8.80
N LEU A 116 3.42 -11.77 7.85
CA LEU A 116 3.95 -10.41 7.73
C LEU A 116 3.70 -9.60 9.01
N ARG A 117 2.47 -9.66 9.57
CA ARG A 117 2.07 -8.88 10.75
C ARG A 117 2.49 -9.51 12.09
N SER A 118 3.42 -10.45 12.07
CA SER A 118 4.01 -11.03 13.29
C SER A 118 5.31 -10.31 13.67
N PRO A 119 5.30 -9.33 14.57
CA PRO A 119 6.50 -8.54 14.90
C PRO A 119 7.57 -9.34 15.67
N ARG A 120 7.24 -10.55 16.11
CA ARG A 120 8.20 -11.46 16.75
C ARG A 120 8.96 -12.30 15.74
N ASP A 121 8.29 -12.64 14.64
CA ASP A 121 8.76 -13.66 13.69
C ASP A 121 9.17 -13.06 12.35
N PHE A 122 8.70 -11.85 12.02
CA PHE A 122 8.98 -11.19 10.75
C PHE A 122 9.65 -9.83 10.95
N PRO A 123 10.71 -9.51 10.18
CA PRO A 123 11.51 -8.29 10.43
C PRO A 123 10.85 -6.98 9.95
N TYR A 124 9.81 -7.06 9.11
CA TYR A 124 9.17 -5.89 8.49
C TYR A 124 7.64 -5.87 8.68
N PRO A 125 7.13 -5.96 9.93
CA PRO A 125 5.69 -6.11 10.18
C PRO A 125 4.88 -4.85 9.83
N ASP A 126 5.54 -3.70 9.67
CA ASP A 126 4.90 -2.40 9.37
C ASP A 126 4.76 -2.14 7.88
N LEU A 127 5.31 -3.02 7.02
CA LEU A 127 5.33 -2.84 5.57
C LEU A 127 3.92 -2.62 5.02
N PRO A 128 3.65 -1.53 4.27
CA PRO A 128 2.36 -1.28 3.68
C PRO A 128 1.97 -2.33 2.63
N VAL A 129 0.70 -2.77 2.70
CA VAL A 129 0.12 -3.75 1.79
C VAL A 129 -1.15 -3.21 1.16
N ILE A 130 -1.22 -3.27 -0.17
CA ILE A 130 -2.44 -3.10 -0.97
C ILE A 130 -2.90 -4.51 -1.35
N MET A 131 -4.07 -4.92 -0.86
CA MET A 131 -4.65 -6.23 -1.17
C MET A 131 -5.50 -6.15 -2.43
N LEU A 132 -5.30 -7.06 -3.36
CA LEU A 132 -6.17 -7.25 -4.53
C LEU A 132 -7.08 -8.47 -4.32
N THR A 133 -8.32 -8.39 -4.76
CA THR A 133 -9.26 -9.51 -4.69
C THR A 133 -10.28 -9.46 -5.83
N GLY A 134 -10.69 -10.63 -6.30
CA GLY A 134 -11.82 -10.79 -7.21
C GLY A 134 -13.19 -10.65 -6.54
N HIS A 135 -13.25 -10.71 -5.21
CA HIS A 135 -14.50 -10.77 -4.46
C HIS A 135 -14.68 -9.52 -3.59
N GLY A 136 -15.70 -8.72 -3.94
CA GLY A 136 -16.08 -7.49 -3.22
C GLY A 136 -16.99 -7.72 -2.01
N GLU A 137 -17.13 -8.96 -1.52
CA GLU A 137 -17.99 -9.25 -0.38
C GLU A 137 -17.51 -8.53 0.88
N ARG A 138 -18.47 -7.95 1.62
CA ARG A 138 -18.17 -7.24 2.87
C ARG A 138 -17.35 -8.09 3.86
N SER A 139 -17.59 -9.39 3.91
CA SER A 139 -16.86 -10.35 4.74
C SER A 139 -15.35 -10.34 4.44
N ARG A 140 -14.98 -10.32 3.17
CA ARG A 140 -13.58 -10.27 2.71
C ARG A 140 -12.89 -8.96 3.08
N VAL A 141 -13.61 -7.84 2.93
CA VAL A 141 -13.09 -6.52 3.32
C VAL A 141 -12.85 -6.46 4.83
N VAL A 142 -13.80 -6.97 5.64
CA VAL A 142 -13.67 -7.06 7.10
C VAL A 142 -12.46 -7.92 7.48
N GLU A 143 -12.32 -9.08 6.87
CA GLU A 143 -11.17 -9.98 7.11
C GLU A 143 -9.84 -9.29 6.75
N ALA A 144 -9.75 -8.61 5.59
CA ALA A 144 -8.56 -7.87 5.20
C ALA A 144 -8.17 -6.79 6.22
N VAL A 145 -9.15 -6.04 6.73
CA VAL A 145 -8.92 -5.03 7.78
C VAL A 145 -8.42 -5.67 9.06
N GLN A 146 -9.01 -6.80 9.48
CA GLN A 146 -8.59 -7.54 10.67
C GLN A 146 -7.18 -8.14 10.53
N LEU A 147 -6.75 -8.45 9.31
CA LEU A 147 -5.40 -8.90 9.00
C LEU A 147 -4.37 -7.76 8.88
N GLY A 148 -4.78 -6.50 9.05
CA GLY A 148 -3.87 -5.36 9.01
C GLY A 148 -3.44 -4.94 7.61
N VAL A 149 -4.32 -5.09 6.61
CA VAL A 149 -4.13 -4.55 5.26
C VAL A 149 -4.24 -3.03 5.27
N ASN A 150 -3.37 -2.33 4.52
CA ASN A 150 -3.40 -0.88 4.45
C ASN A 150 -4.49 -0.39 3.50
N GLU A 151 -4.53 -0.92 2.31
CA GLU A 151 -5.49 -0.55 1.27
C GLU A 151 -6.01 -1.81 0.58
N PHE A 152 -7.17 -1.67 -0.04
CA PHE A 152 -7.88 -2.77 -0.68
C PHE A 152 -8.39 -2.34 -2.05
N LEU A 153 -8.28 -3.20 -3.05
CA LEU A 153 -8.77 -2.97 -4.42
C LEU A 153 -9.48 -4.21 -4.95
N LEU A 154 -10.58 -3.99 -5.63
CA LEU A 154 -11.27 -5.03 -6.39
C LEU A 154 -10.64 -5.20 -7.77
N LYS A 155 -10.53 -6.44 -8.24
CA LYS A 155 -10.24 -6.75 -9.63
C LYS A 155 -11.55 -6.57 -10.47
N PRO A 156 -11.51 -5.94 -11.65
CA PRO A 156 -10.33 -5.48 -12.39
C PRO A 156 -9.77 -4.15 -11.86
N VAL A 157 -8.44 -4.04 -11.77
CA VAL A 157 -7.73 -2.87 -11.24
C VAL A 157 -7.51 -1.83 -12.34
N SER A 158 -7.83 -0.57 -12.07
CA SER A 158 -7.48 0.56 -12.94
C SER A 158 -6.25 1.32 -12.43
N SER A 159 -5.52 2.01 -13.35
CA SER A 159 -4.39 2.86 -12.97
C SER A 159 -4.80 3.98 -12.02
N LYS A 160 -5.99 4.56 -12.21
CA LYS A 160 -6.56 5.60 -11.33
C LYS A 160 -6.77 5.07 -9.91
N ALA A 161 -7.42 3.90 -9.77
CA ALA A 161 -7.69 3.30 -8.46
C ALA A 161 -6.38 2.92 -7.75
N LEU A 162 -5.45 2.28 -8.47
CA LEU A 162 -4.14 1.88 -7.92
C LEU A 162 -3.31 3.11 -7.48
N SER A 163 -3.25 4.15 -8.31
CA SER A 163 -2.59 5.41 -7.98
C SER A 163 -3.18 6.05 -6.72
N ALA A 164 -4.50 6.09 -6.61
CA ALA A 164 -5.17 6.66 -5.43
C ALA A 164 -4.80 5.93 -4.13
N ARG A 165 -4.67 4.59 -4.15
CA ARG A 165 -4.28 3.80 -2.96
C ARG A 165 -2.81 4.00 -2.60
N ILE A 166 -1.93 4.04 -3.59
CA ILE A 166 -0.51 4.34 -3.37
C ILE A 166 -0.35 5.73 -2.77
N LEU A 167 -1.01 6.74 -3.33
CA LEU A 167 -0.98 8.10 -2.82
C LEU A 167 -1.56 8.19 -1.40
N ALA A 168 -2.62 7.46 -1.08
CA ALA A 168 -3.18 7.42 0.28
C ALA A 168 -2.15 6.88 1.29
N ILE A 169 -1.41 5.83 0.95
CA ILE A 169 -0.33 5.28 1.79
C ILE A 169 0.78 6.33 2.01
N LEU A 170 1.16 7.08 0.96
CA LEU A 170 2.25 8.05 1.02
C LEU A 170 1.87 9.33 1.76
N THR A 171 0.65 9.83 1.51
CA THR A 171 0.24 11.17 1.99
C THR A 171 -0.52 11.13 3.32
N LYS A 172 -1.20 10.01 3.62
CA LYS A 172 -2.01 9.82 4.82
C LYS A 172 -1.70 8.47 5.49
N PRO A 173 -0.43 8.21 5.88
CA PRO A 173 -0.06 6.95 6.49
C PRO A 173 -0.78 6.78 7.83
N ARG A 174 -1.36 5.59 8.04
CA ARG A 174 -2.01 5.23 9.29
C ARG A 174 -0.97 4.80 10.33
N ARG A 175 -1.22 5.14 11.59
CA ARG A 175 -0.37 4.71 12.70
C ARG A 175 -0.42 3.20 12.82
N ILE A 176 0.72 2.57 13.08
CA ILE A 176 0.75 1.15 13.44
C ILE A 176 0.36 1.02 14.89
N VAL A 177 -0.58 0.13 15.17
CA VAL A 177 -1.11 -0.12 16.52
C VAL A 177 -1.05 -1.61 16.84
N ARG A 178 -0.94 -1.89 18.14
CA ARG A 178 -1.09 -3.24 18.69
C ARG A 178 -2.26 -3.25 19.66
N LYS A 179 -3.29 -4.07 19.37
CA LYS A 179 -4.48 -4.21 20.22
C LYS A 179 -4.79 -5.71 20.38
N GLY A 180 -4.45 -6.28 21.53
CA GLY A 180 -4.54 -7.73 21.72
C GLY A 180 -3.65 -8.48 20.72
N ASP A 181 -4.26 -9.37 19.94
CA ASP A 181 -3.58 -10.14 18.89
C ASP A 181 -3.43 -9.37 17.56
N TYR A 182 -4.11 -8.24 17.43
CA TYR A 182 -4.00 -7.39 16.23
C TYR A 182 -2.70 -6.61 16.24
N TYR A 183 -1.99 -6.67 15.10
CA TYR A 183 -0.85 -5.81 14.78
C TYR A 183 -0.99 -5.29 13.36
N GLY A 184 -0.90 -3.98 13.17
CA GLY A 184 -1.01 -3.37 11.84
C GLY A 184 -1.45 -1.92 11.87
N PRO A 185 -1.79 -1.35 10.69
CA PRO A 185 -2.31 0.01 10.60
C PRO A 185 -3.63 0.15 11.36
N GLU A 186 -3.83 1.26 12.05
CA GLU A 186 -5.06 1.52 12.80
C GLU A 186 -6.30 1.25 11.93
N PRO A 187 -7.21 0.35 12.37
CA PRO A 187 -8.37 -0.05 11.55
C PRO A 187 -9.26 1.14 11.21
N ARG A 188 -9.70 1.25 9.95
CA ARG A 188 -10.73 2.21 9.55
C ARG A 188 -12.08 1.77 10.09
N GLN A 189 -12.93 2.74 10.45
CA GLN A 189 -14.31 2.45 10.80
C GLN A 189 -15.08 2.05 9.53
N LEU A 190 -15.62 0.84 9.50
CA LEU A 190 -16.34 0.27 8.34
C LEU A 190 -17.81 0.79 8.24
N SER A 191 -18.17 1.82 8.99
CA SER A 191 -19.55 2.35 9.06
C SER A 191 -20.08 2.92 7.73
N SER A 192 -19.19 3.18 6.76
CA SER A 192 -19.52 3.80 5.47
C SER A 192 -19.33 2.88 4.25
N TYR A 193 -19.13 1.58 4.42
CA TYR A 193 -19.04 0.67 3.28
C TYR A 193 -20.41 0.53 2.59
N LYS A 194 -20.53 1.11 1.39
CA LYS A 194 -21.66 0.90 0.48
C LYS A 194 -21.17 0.04 -0.70
N PRO A 195 -21.72 -1.16 -0.91
CA PRO A 195 -21.29 -2.07 -1.98
C PRO A 195 -21.69 -1.65 -3.40
N GLU A 196 -22.44 -0.54 -3.56
CA GLU A 196 -23.08 -0.14 -4.82
C GLU A 196 -22.35 0.96 -5.61
N ALA A 197 -21.16 1.37 -5.22
CA ALA A 197 -20.38 2.35 -5.99
C ALA A 197 -19.39 1.63 -6.90
N ASP A 198 -19.43 1.96 -8.21
CA ASP A 198 -18.56 1.63 -9.33
C ASP A 198 -17.52 0.52 -9.10
N PRO A 199 -17.46 -0.58 -9.89
CA PRO A 199 -16.60 -1.74 -9.64
C PRO A 199 -15.09 -1.45 -9.49
N GLY A 200 -14.66 -0.21 -9.52
CA GLY A 200 -13.29 0.23 -9.23
C GLY A 200 -13.10 1.11 -7.99
N GLU A 201 -14.17 1.49 -7.28
CA GLU A 201 -14.09 2.48 -6.18
C GLU A 201 -14.75 1.97 -4.90
N ILE A 202 -14.01 1.21 -4.11
CA ILE A 202 -14.34 1.05 -2.70
C ILE A 202 -13.71 2.21 -1.93
N TYR A 203 -14.52 3.24 -1.66
CA TYR A 203 -14.13 4.32 -0.76
C TYR A 203 -14.24 3.82 0.68
N LEU A 204 -13.13 3.47 1.29
CA LEU A 204 -13.02 3.43 2.73
C LEU A 204 -12.84 4.87 3.22
N ILE A 205 -13.97 5.58 3.44
CA ILE A 205 -13.96 6.94 3.99
C ILE A 205 -13.78 6.80 5.51
N GLY A 206 -12.74 7.39 6.03
CA GLY A 206 -12.52 7.59 7.46
C GLY A 206 -11.78 8.89 7.66
#